data_659d123a48ab8929c9930a760bebf685
#
_entry.id   659d123a48ab8929c9930a760bebf685
#
_cell.length_a   1.000
_cell.length_b   1.000
_cell.length_c   1.000
_cell.angle_alpha   90.00
_cell.angle_beta   90.00
_cell.angle_gamma   90.00
#
_symmetry.space_group_name_H-M   'P 1'
#
loop_
_entity.id
_entity.type
_entity.pdbx_description
1 polymer ?
#
loop_
_entity_poly.entity_id
_entity_poly.type
_entity_poly.pdbx_seq_one_letter_code
_entity_poly.pdbx_strand_id
1 'polypeptide(L)'
;DCDSVLMDELSLNILKAALDSGKKRVLHWNADSSKLRTEGIPNKFEFKGGVIFITNVKFENVRSKKLQDHLEALQSRCHYLDLTLDTMRDKFLRIKQIVATGELFKDYDLSKEMEGEVIAFMDTVKDKLREVSLRMALKIADLTKVSPNWKELAENTVMRRR
;
A
#
# COMPACT_ATOMS: atom_id res chain seq x y z
N ASP A 1 -2.66 6.24 -0.13
CA ASP A 1 -3.69 5.28 -0.53
C ASP A 1 -4.69 5.97 -1.44
N CYS A 2 -4.84 5.49 -2.68
CA CYS A 2 -5.67 6.12 -3.70
C CYS A 2 -6.83 5.22 -4.19
N ASP A 3 -7.19 4.20 -3.44
CA ASP A 3 -8.16 3.20 -3.84
C ASP A 3 -9.53 3.81 -4.19
N SER A 4 -9.99 4.80 -3.41
CA SER A 4 -11.24 5.50 -3.70
C SER A 4 -11.21 6.28 -5.01
N VAL A 5 -10.07 6.91 -5.32
CA VAL A 5 -9.86 7.65 -6.59
C VAL A 5 -9.89 6.70 -7.79
N LEU A 6 -9.32 5.50 -7.65
CA LEU A 6 -9.31 4.47 -8.69
C LEU A 6 -10.68 3.80 -8.90
N MET A 7 -11.62 3.99 -7.98
CA MET A 7 -12.99 3.49 -8.08
C MET A 7 -14.00 4.55 -8.55
N ASP A 8 -13.55 5.79 -8.75
CA ASP A 8 -14.39 6.90 -9.22
C ASP A 8 -14.07 7.27 -10.67
N GLU A 9 -15.07 7.21 -11.54
CA GLU A 9 -14.91 7.45 -12.97
C GLU A 9 -14.45 8.87 -13.32
N LEU A 10 -14.95 9.87 -12.58
CA LEU A 10 -14.57 11.27 -12.81
C LEU A 10 -13.10 11.48 -12.47
N SER A 11 -12.66 10.94 -11.34
CA SER A 11 -11.27 10.97 -10.91
C SER A 11 -10.34 10.26 -11.89
N LEU A 12 -10.75 9.10 -12.42
CA LEU A 12 -9.97 8.37 -13.44
C LEU A 12 -9.83 9.15 -14.75
N ASN A 13 -10.86 9.91 -15.16
CA ASN A 13 -10.76 10.77 -16.33
C ASN A 13 -9.77 11.92 -16.13
N ILE A 14 -9.75 12.52 -14.95
CA ILE A 14 -8.77 13.56 -14.58
C ILE A 14 -7.36 12.97 -14.57
N LEU A 15 -7.18 11.79 -13.99
CA LEU A 15 -5.90 11.10 -13.97
C LEU A 15 -5.40 10.74 -15.37
N LYS A 16 -6.25 10.26 -16.26
CA LYS A 16 -5.88 10.00 -17.66
C LYS A 16 -5.39 11.26 -18.36
N ALA A 17 -6.04 12.41 -18.12
CA ALA A 17 -5.59 13.68 -18.67
C ALA A 17 -4.27 14.16 -18.05
N ALA A 18 -4.04 13.88 -16.74
CA ALA A 18 -2.78 14.19 -16.07
C ALA A 18 -1.61 13.34 -16.57
N LEU A 19 -1.88 12.12 -17.05
CA LEU A 19 -0.89 11.16 -17.51
C LEU A 19 -0.80 11.07 -19.04
N ASP A 20 -1.46 11.98 -19.75
CA ASP A 20 -1.39 12.00 -21.20
C ASP A 20 0.04 12.24 -21.70
N SER A 21 0.40 11.56 -22.80
CA SER A 21 1.73 11.66 -23.42
C SER A 21 1.93 12.92 -24.26
N GLY A 22 0.90 13.76 -24.37
CA GLY A 22 0.95 15.04 -25.09
C GLY A 22 1.95 16.05 -24.48
N LYS A 23 2.40 17.01 -25.30
CA LYS A 23 3.35 18.05 -24.85
C LYS A 23 2.79 18.95 -23.74
N LYS A 24 1.47 19.13 -23.70
CA LYS A 24 0.76 19.90 -22.67
C LYS A 24 -0.36 19.06 -22.06
N ARG A 25 -0.26 18.78 -20.78
CA ARG A 25 -1.28 18.07 -20.02
C ARG A 25 -2.17 19.09 -19.33
N VAL A 26 -3.36 19.33 -19.89
CA VAL A 26 -4.31 20.30 -19.33
C VAL A 26 -5.44 19.53 -18.65
N LEU A 27 -5.57 19.74 -17.35
CA LEU A 27 -6.66 19.20 -16.56
C LEU A 27 -7.86 20.15 -16.58
N HIS A 28 -9.04 19.58 -16.79
CA HIS A 28 -10.30 20.28 -16.71
C HIS A 28 -11.23 19.52 -15.77
N TRP A 29 -11.89 20.22 -14.88
CA TRP A 29 -13.06 19.67 -14.19
C TRP A 29 -14.28 20.48 -14.54
N ASN A 30 -15.31 19.76 -15.01
CA ASN A 30 -16.57 20.36 -15.43
C ASN A 30 -17.55 20.58 -14.26
N ALA A 31 -17.06 20.55 -13.02
CA ALA A 31 -17.91 20.83 -11.87
C ALA A 31 -18.05 22.35 -11.72
N ASP A 32 -19.26 22.85 -11.95
CA ASP A 32 -19.62 24.22 -11.62
C ASP A 32 -19.79 24.36 -10.10
N SER A 33 -18.65 24.34 -9.40
CA SER A 33 -18.60 24.43 -7.96
C SER A 33 -18.42 25.89 -7.54
N SER A 34 -19.43 26.45 -6.92
CA SER A 34 -19.37 27.78 -6.29
C SER A 34 -18.22 27.84 -5.27
N LYS A 35 -17.94 26.74 -4.57
CA LYS A 35 -16.86 26.61 -3.60
C LYS A 35 -15.48 26.78 -4.25
N LEU A 36 -15.23 26.13 -5.39
CA LEU A 36 -13.94 26.27 -6.11
C LEU A 36 -13.76 27.70 -6.62
N ARG A 37 -14.82 28.36 -7.08
CA ARG A 37 -14.75 29.77 -7.49
C ARG A 37 -14.44 30.69 -6.33
N THR A 38 -15.06 30.45 -5.17
CA THR A 38 -14.82 31.24 -3.95
C THR A 38 -13.38 31.09 -3.47
N GLU A 39 -12.78 29.92 -3.63
CA GLU A 39 -11.39 29.63 -3.28
C GLU A 39 -10.39 30.05 -4.37
N GLY A 40 -10.84 30.64 -5.47
CA GLY A 40 -10.00 31.11 -6.58
C GLY A 40 -9.33 29.98 -7.37
N ILE A 41 -9.87 28.75 -7.30
CA ILE A 41 -9.32 27.61 -8.02
C ILE A 41 -9.78 27.65 -9.47
N PRO A 42 -8.87 27.67 -10.46
CA PRO A 42 -9.23 27.76 -11.87
C PRO A 42 -9.89 26.46 -12.37
N ASN A 43 -10.85 26.57 -13.30
CA ASN A 43 -11.52 25.41 -13.89
C ASN A 43 -10.60 24.53 -14.75
N LYS A 44 -9.42 25.03 -15.10
CA LYS A 44 -8.38 24.32 -15.85
C LYS A 44 -7.00 24.77 -15.46
N PHE A 45 -6.04 23.86 -15.48
CA PHE A 45 -4.63 24.18 -15.31
C PHE A 45 -3.72 23.21 -16.06
N GLU A 46 -2.51 23.61 -16.36
CA GLU A 46 -1.49 22.74 -16.92
C GLU A 46 -0.81 21.95 -15.80
N PHE A 47 -0.83 20.63 -15.91
CA PHE A 47 -0.17 19.72 -14.97
C PHE A 47 1.24 19.40 -15.46
N LYS A 48 2.25 19.78 -14.68
CA LYS A 48 3.68 19.58 -14.99
C LYS A 48 4.36 18.53 -14.13
N GLY A 49 3.66 17.99 -13.14
CA GLY A 49 4.18 17.02 -12.18
C GLY A 49 4.31 15.59 -12.71
N GLY A 50 4.92 14.74 -11.89
CA GLY A 50 4.83 13.28 -11.98
C GLY A 50 3.80 12.74 -10.98
N VAL A 51 3.33 11.52 -11.21
CA VAL A 51 2.39 10.83 -10.31
C VAL A 51 2.91 9.44 -9.99
N ILE A 52 2.86 9.07 -8.72
CA ILE A 52 3.12 7.73 -8.25
C ILE A 52 1.84 7.21 -7.60
N PHE A 53 1.30 6.11 -8.13
CA PHE A 53 0.14 5.43 -7.55
C PHE A 53 0.60 4.29 -6.67
N ILE A 54 0.05 4.23 -5.46
CA ILE A 54 0.22 3.11 -4.55
C ILE A 54 -1.18 2.62 -4.20
N THR A 55 -1.50 1.38 -4.56
CA THR A 55 -2.83 0.80 -4.36
C THR A 55 -2.76 -0.68 -4.05
N ASN A 56 -3.74 -1.17 -3.30
CA ASN A 56 -3.97 -2.59 -3.08
C ASN A 56 -5.05 -3.16 -4.03
N VAL A 57 -5.60 -2.33 -4.92
CA VAL A 57 -6.63 -2.75 -5.87
C VAL A 57 -5.99 -3.61 -6.95
N LYS A 58 -6.47 -4.84 -7.07
CA LYS A 58 -6.16 -5.72 -8.20
C LYS A 58 -7.13 -5.41 -9.32
N PHE A 59 -6.64 -4.84 -10.41
CA PHE A 59 -7.46 -4.33 -11.51
C PHE A 59 -8.28 -5.43 -12.17
N GLU A 60 -7.75 -6.64 -12.27
CA GLU A 60 -8.43 -7.82 -12.80
C GLU A 60 -9.64 -8.26 -11.96
N ASN A 61 -9.70 -7.87 -10.68
CA ASN A 61 -10.80 -8.20 -9.79
C ASN A 61 -11.95 -7.17 -9.79
N VAL A 62 -11.79 -6.09 -10.56
CA VAL A 62 -12.81 -5.05 -10.68
C VAL A 62 -13.97 -5.56 -11.53
N ARG A 63 -15.19 -5.61 -10.95
CA ARG A 63 -16.36 -6.20 -11.59
C ARG A 63 -16.97 -5.31 -12.70
N SER A 64 -16.85 -3.99 -12.58
CA SER A 64 -17.35 -3.07 -13.56
C SER A 64 -16.48 -3.05 -14.81
N LYS A 65 -16.99 -3.52 -15.95
CA LYS A 65 -16.25 -3.51 -17.22
C LYS A 65 -15.78 -2.11 -17.59
N LYS A 66 -16.67 -1.11 -17.45
CA LYS A 66 -16.34 0.29 -17.72
C LYS A 66 -15.19 0.79 -16.87
N LEU A 67 -15.19 0.47 -15.57
CA LEU A 67 -14.13 0.86 -14.65
C LEU A 67 -12.82 0.13 -15.00
N GLN A 68 -12.90 -1.14 -15.37
CA GLN A 68 -11.76 -1.93 -15.81
C GLN A 68 -11.08 -1.31 -17.04
N ASP A 69 -11.86 -0.93 -18.08
CA ASP A 69 -11.35 -0.26 -19.27
C ASP A 69 -10.62 1.07 -18.92
N HIS A 70 -11.13 1.82 -17.93
CA HIS A 70 -10.46 3.03 -17.43
C HIS A 70 -9.13 2.71 -16.73
N LEU A 71 -9.09 1.67 -15.90
CA LEU A 71 -7.88 1.26 -15.18
C LEU A 71 -6.82 0.72 -16.14
N GLU A 72 -7.21 -0.05 -17.14
CA GLU A 72 -6.31 -0.52 -18.22
C GLU A 72 -5.71 0.66 -18.99
N ALA A 73 -6.55 1.66 -19.35
CA ALA A 73 -6.09 2.87 -20.00
C ALA A 73 -5.15 3.70 -19.12
N LEU A 74 -5.31 3.70 -17.79
CA LEU A 74 -4.41 4.33 -16.86
C LEU A 74 -3.08 3.56 -16.78
N GLN A 75 -3.16 2.24 -16.64
CA GLN A 75 -1.99 1.35 -16.57
C GLN A 75 -1.11 1.47 -17.83
N SER A 76 -1.70 1.61 -19.01
CA SER A 76 -0.96 1.79 -20.27
C SER A 76 -0.14 3.08 -20.34
N ARG A 77 -0.44 4.06 -19.48
CA ARG A 77 0.26 5.35 -19.40
C ARG A 77 1.30 5.41 -18.29
N CYS A 78 1.43 4.35 -17.51
CA CYS A 78 2.33 4.27 -16.35
C CYS A 78 3.34 3.14 -16.49
N HIS A 79 4.46 3.25 -15.81
CA HIS A 79 5.28 2.08 -15.51
C HIS A 79 4.59 1.31 -14.38
N TYR A 80 4.07 0.14 -14.69
CA TYR A 80 3.39 -0.72 -13.72
C TYR A 80 4.40 -1.63 -13.02
N LEU A 81 4.37 -1.61 -11.71
CA LEU A 81 5.20 -2.48 -10.87
C LEU A 81 4.29 -3.29 -9.94
N ASP A 82 4.20 -4.58 -10.18
CA ASP A 82 3.51 -5.50 -9.28
C ASP A 82 4.48 -5.95 -8.17
N LEU A 83 4.15 -5.59 -6.94
CA LEU A 83 4.87 -5.99 -5.74
C LEU A 83 4.14 -7.10 -4.96
N THR A 84 3.13 -7.71 -5.57
CA THR A 84 2.36 -8.79 -4.94
C THR A 84 3.26 -10.00 -4.67
N LEU A 85 3.20 -10.50 -3.47
CA LEU A 85 3.82 -11.76 -3.06
C LEU A 85 2.71 -12.77 -2.77
N ASP A 86 2.60 -13.80 -3.60
CA ASP A 86 1.48 -14.74 -3.53
C ASP A 86 1.68 -15.79 -2.44
N THR A 87 2.91 -16.28 -2.28
CA THR A 87 3.17 -17.34 -1.31
C THR A 87 3.55 -16.78 0.07
N MET A 88 3.19 -17.53 1.11
CA MET A 88 3.60 -17.23 2.48
C MET A 88 5.13 -17.24 2.64
N ARG A 89 5.79 -18.15 1.91
CA ARG A 89 7.25 -18.23 1.86
C ARG A 89 7.88 -16.94 1.33
N ASP A 90 7.38 -16.43 0.20
CA ASP A 90 7.93 -15.22 -0.43
C ASP A 90 7.70 -13.99 0.45
N LYS A 91 6.50 -13.87 1.05
CA LYS A 91 6.21 -12.83 2.04
C LYS A 91 7.19 -12.85 3.19
N PHE A 92 7.46 -14.04 3.74
CA PHE A 92 8.38 -14.17 4.85
C PHE A 92 9.85 -13.92 4.46
N LEU A 93 10.28 -14.38 3.29
CA LEU A 93 11.59 -14.07 2.74
C LEU A 93 11.79 -12.55 2.56
N ARG A 94 10.76 -11.87 2.06
CA ARG A 94 10.79 -10.41 1.93
C ARG A 94 10.93 -9.71 3.28
N ILE A 95 10.22 -10.18 4.30
CA ILE A 95 10.36 -9.66 5.67
C ILE A 95 11.81 -9.84 6.14
N LYS A 96 12.38 -11.04 6.03
CA LYS A 96 13.78 -11.31 6.41
C LYS A 96 14.76 -10.40 5.68
N GLN A 97 14.55 -10.16 4.38
CA GLN A 97 15.40 -9.28 3.59
C GLN A 97 15.35 -7.82 4.12
N ILE A 98 14.17 -7.30 4.40
CA ILE A 98 14.01 -5.92 4.91
C ILE A 98 14.58 -5.79 6.31
N VAL A 99 14.43 -6.80 7.17
CA VAL A 99 15.07 -6.82 8.50
C VAL A 99 16.59 -6.83 8.38
N ALA A 100 17.13 -7.61 7.45
CA ALA A 100 18.59 -7.68 7.22
C ALA A 100 19.20 -6.35 6.77
N THR A 101 18.43 -5.49 6.09
CA THR A 101 18.85 -4.10 5.75
C THR A 101 18.81 -3.15 6.95
N GLY A 102 18.20 -3.58 8.08
CA GLY A 102 18.05 -2.77 9.29
C GLY A 102 16.93 -1.72 9.24
N GLU A 103 16.15 -1.66 8.14
CA GLU A 103 15.13 -0.62 7.96
C GLU A 103 13.84 -0.89 8.75
N LEU A 104 13.47 -2.17 8.95
CA LEU A 104 12.15 -2.49 9.51
C LEU A 104 11.98 -2.07 10.96
N PHE A 105 12.98 -2.27 11.79
CA PHE A 105 12.94 -2.00 13.24
C PHE A 105 13.71 -0.75 13.64
N LYS A 106 14.11 0.07 12.68
CA LYS A 106 14.94 1.26 12.88
C LYS A 106 14.41 2.20 13.98
N ASP A 107 13.10 2.39 14.05
CA ASP A 107 12.46 3.29 15.01
C ASP A 107 11.94 2.56 16.25
N TYR A 108 12.28 1.26 16.39
CA TYR A 108 11.75 0.42 17.48
C TYR A 108 12.67 0.29 18.69
N ASP A 109 13.89 0.80 18.60
CA ASP A 109 14.89 0.73 19.69
C ASP A 109 15.07 -0.70 20.25
N LEU A 110 15.14 -1.69 19.33
CA LEU A 110 15.36 -3.09 19.67
C LEU A 110 16.83 -3.47 19.52
N SER A 111 17.34 -4.33 20.42
CA SER A 111 18.63 -4.95 20.20
C SER A 111 18.60 -5.90 19.00
N LYS A 112 19.76 -6.13 18.37
CA LYS A 112 19.85 -7.07 17.24
C LYS A 112 19.45 -8.50 17.61
N GLU A 113 19.71 -8.91 18.85
CA GLU A 113 19.24 -10.18 19.38
C GLU A 113 17.72 -10.23 19.42
N MET A 114 17.06 -9.19 19.91
CA MET A 114 15.60 -9.13 19.98
C MET A 114 14.95 -9.07 18.60
N GLU A 115 15.54 -8.32 17.64
CA GLU A 115 15.09 -8.35 16.25
C GLU A 115 15.13 -9.80 15.71
N GLY A 116 16.23 -10.52 15.97
CA GLY A 116 16.39 -11.93 15.59
C GLY A 116 15.36 -12.84 16.25
N GLU A 117 15.08 -12.64 17.55
CA GLU A 117 14.07 -13.42 18.27
C GLU A 117 12.65 -13.21 17.74
N VAL A 118 12.30 -11.96 17.41
CA VAL A 118 10.98 -11.64 16.79
C VAL A 118 10.82 -12.38 15.47
N ILE A 119 11.84 -12.37 14.62
CA ILE A 119 11.79 -13.05 13.32
C ILE A 119 11.80 -14.58 13.47
N ALA A 120 12.58 -15.11 14.40
CA ALA A 120 12.61 -16.55 14.69
C ALA A 120 11.27 -17.04 15.23
N PHE A 121 10.65 -16.30 16.15
CA PHE A 121 9.30 -16.59 16.63
C PHE A 121 8.30 -16.57 15.49
N MET A 122 8.33 -15.53 14.65
CA MET A 122 7.43 -15.40 13.50
C MET A 122 7.59 -16.57 12.52
N ASP A 123 8.82 -17.06 12.31
CA ASP A 123 9.10 -18.23 11.46
C ASP A 123 8.45 -19.51 12.00
N THR A 124 8.53 -19.74 13.31
CA THR A 124 7.93 -20.92 13.97
C THR A 124 6.40 -20.95 13.89
N VAL A 125 5.77 -19.76 13.91
CA VAL A 125 4.31 -19.65 13.98
C VAL A 125 3.64 -19.14 12.71
N LYS A 126 4.40 -18.93 11.62
CA LYS A 126 3.92 -18.28 10.39
C LYS A 126 2.63 -18.88 9.82
N ASP A 127 2.47 -20.22 9.92
CA ASP A 127 1.29 -20.92 9.43
C ASP A 127 0.03 -20.68 10.29
N LYS A 128 0.23 -20.21 11.52
CA LYS A 128 -0.84 -19.90 12.47
C LYS A 128 -1.15 -18.41 12.54
N LEU A 129 -0.30 -17.55 12.01
CA LEU A 129 -0.52 -16.10 12.00
C LEU A 129 -1.76 -15.73 11.19
N ARG A 130 -2.46 -14.67 11.60
CA ARG A 130 -3.56 -14.09 10.81
C ARG A 130 -3.10 -13.64 9.44
N GLU A 131 -1.89 -13.08 9.37
CA GLU A 131 -1.22 -12.66 8.13
C GLU A 131 0.30 -12.76 8.30
N VAL A 132 1.00 -12.95 7.19
CA VAL A 132 2.45 -12.80 7.13
C VAL A 132 2.73 -11.49 6.40
N SER A 133 3.10 -10.45 7.16
CA SER A 133 3.33 -9.09 6.65
C SER A 133 4.37 -8.36 7.49
N LEU A 134 4.94 -7.28 6.93
CA LEU A 134 5.83 -6.37 7.68
C LEU A 134 5.12 -5.79 8.91
N ARG A 135 3.83 -5.43 8.74
CA ARG A 135 3.00 -4.91 9.84
C ARG A 135 2.85 -5.93 10.98
N MET A 136 2.78 -7.22 10.65
CA MET A 136 2.72 -8.27 11.67
C MET A 136 4.04 -8.37 12.44
N ALA A 137 5.18 -8.26 11.76
CA ALA A 137 6.49 -8.23 12.43
C ALA A 137 6.60 -7.05 13.41
N LEU A 138 6.13 -5.86 13.00
CA LEU A 138 6.09 -4.68 13.88
C LEU A 138 5.16 -4.87 15.07
N LYS A 139 3.97 -5.45 14.87
CA LYS A 139 3.04 -5.76 15.98
C LYS A 139 3.64 -6.73 17.00
N ILE A 140 4.39 -7.73 16.53
CA ILE A 140 5.08 -8.67 17.44
C ILE A 140 6.22 -7.93 18.18
N ALA A 141 6.95 -7.06 17.49
CA ALA A 141 7.99 -6.24 18.10
C ALA A 141 7.42 -5.30 19.19
N ASP A 142 6.23 -4.72 18.99
CA ASP A 142 5.58 -3.92 20.05
C ASP A 142 5.34 -4.74 21.33
N LEU A 143 4.98 -6.02 21.18
CA LEU A 143 4.71 -6.87 22.34
C LEU A 143 5.97 -7.14 23.18
N THR A 144 7.16 -7.13 22.58
CA THR A 144 8.43 -7.30 23.32
C THR A 144 8.67 -6.17 24.33
N LYS A 145 8.13 -4.97 24.05
CA LYS A 145 8.21 -3.81 24.94
C LYS A 145 7.19 -3.86 26.08
N VAL A 146 6.11 -4.62 25.89
CA VAL A 146 5.00 -4.69 26.85
C VAL A 146 5.26 -5.71 27.96
N SER A 147 5.87 -6.85 27.63
CA SER A 147 6.03 -7.95 28.57
C SER A 147 7.25 -8.82 28.25
N PRO A 148 7.98 -9.28 29.30
CA PRO A 148 8.97 -10.32 29.12
C PRO A 148 8.40 -11.63 28.52
N ASN A 149 7.13 -11.93 28.78
CA ASN A 149 6.41 -13.08 28.24
C ASN A 149 5.72 -12.76 26.90
N TRP A 150 6.33 -11.90 26.09
CA TRP A 150 5.75 -11.41 24.84
C TRP A 150 5.39 -12.53 23.85
N LYS A 151 6.07 -13.68 23.87
CA LYS A 151 5.76 -14.82 22.98
C LYS A 151 4.38 -15.39 23.28
N GLU A 152 4.04 -15.60 24.53
CA GLU A 152 2.70 -16.05 24.97
C GLU A 152 1.64 -14.99 24.65
N LEU A 153 1.95 -13.72 24.88
CA LEU A 153 1.08 -12.61 24.53
C LEU A 153 0.83 -12.53 23.02
N ALA A 154 1.86 -12.78 22.21
CA ALA A 154 1.74 -12.83 20.75
C ALA A 154 0.87 -14.02 20.31
N GLU A 155 1.03 -15.21 20.89
CA GLU A 155 0.18 -16.36 20.59
C GLU A 155 -1.30 -16.07 20.82
N ASN A 156 -1.63 -15.32 21.87
CA ASN A 156 -3.01 -14.94 22.18
C ASN A 156 -3.57 -13.79 21.31
N THR A 157 -2.71 -12.94 20.73
CA THR A 157 -3.14 -11.71 20.06
C THR A 157 -3.03 -11.75 18.54
N VAL A 158 -2.03 -12.44 17.96
CA VAL A 158 -1.75 -12.37 16.52
C VAL A 158 -2.10 -13.64 15.73
N MET A 159 -2.49 -14.72 16.42
CA MET A 159 -2.87 -15.97 15.77
C MET A 159 -4.26 -15.89 15.13
N ARG A 160 -4.50 -16.74 14.11
CA ARG A 160 -5.85 -16.96 13.57
C ARG A 160 -6.73 -17.54 14.67
N ARG A 161 -7.94 -17.02 14.82
CA ARG A 161 -8.96 -17.67 15.63
C ARG A 161 -9.35 -18.98 14.90
N ARG A 162 -9.41 -20.05 15.65
CA ARG A 162 -9.98 -21.33 15.16
C ARG A 162 -11.47 -21.20 14.96
#